data_39ccab7594589c74c9c304fedcbaaf04
#
_entry.id   39ccab7594589c74c9c304fedcbaaf04
#
_cell.length_a   1.000
_cell.length_b   1.000
_cell.length_c   1.000
_cell.angle_alpha   90.00
_cell.angle_beta   90.00
_cell.angle_gamma   90.00
#
_symmetry.space_group_name_H-M   'P 1'
#
loop_
_entity.id
_entity.type
_entity.pdbx_description
1 polymer ?
#
loop_
_entity_poly.entity_id
_entity_poly.type
_entity_poly.pdbx_seq_one_letter_code
_entity_poly.pdbx_strand_id
1 'polypeptide(L)'
;MKFSEAFKMMKQGIGMKLPSWGGYWWWDEESKTILMYTKDGNCMDIRETQVVEYTLQNIMSDEWIPANGQNCPILGGKATFSFGEAIKYLKRGMKVARKGWNGKKQYIQLATGISYRAADGELVNCEHEAIGNMAIAFVGTSGVQMGWLASQADMLANDWKFAEE
;
A
#
# COMPACT_ATOMS: atom_id res chain seq x y z
N MET A 1 -17.96 14.32 0.05
CA MET A 1 -17.66 14.88 1.39
C MET A 1 -16.64 15.99 1.28
N LYS A 2 -16.55 16.87 2.28
CA LYS A 2 -15.53 17.94 2.32
C LYS A 2 -14.12 17.39 2.55
N PHE A 3 -13.10 18.13 2.13
CA PHE A 3 -11.71 17.74 2.35
C PHE A 3 -11.36 17.49 3.83
N SER A 4 -11.93 18.25 4.75
CA SER A 4 -11.68 18.06 6.19
C SER A 4 -12.12 16.66 6.70
N GLU A 5 -13.16 16.09 6.11
CA GLU A 5 -13.62 14.72 6.40
C GLU A 5 -12.75 13.71 5.67
N ALA A 6 -12.43 13.95 4.41
CA ALA A 6 -11.52 13.13 3.63
C ALA A 6 -10.13 13.03 4.29
N PHE A 7 -9.62 14.13 4.82
CA PHE A 7 -8.33 14.14 5.52
C PHE A 7 -8.34 13.30 6.80
N LYS A 8 -9.45 13.27 7.55
CA LYS A 8 -9.59 12.35 8.70
C LYS A 8 -9.54 10.89 8.25
N MET A 9 -10.19 10.57 7.13
CA MET A 9 -10.15 9.22 6.57
C MET A 9 -8.76 8.84 6.05
N MET A 10 -8.03 9.77 5.43
CA MET A 10 -6.64 9.54 5.03
C MET A 10 -5.76 9.19 6.23
N LYS A 11 -5.92 9.86 7.37
CA LYS A 11 -5.22 9.54 8.62
C LYS A 11 -5.57 8.17 9.21
N GLN A 12 -6.71 7.60 8.82
CA GLN A 12 -7.11 6.25 9.18
C GLN A 12 -6.61 5.19 8.17
N GLY A 13 -5.80 5.60 7.20
CA GLY A 13 -5.25 4.71 6.18
C GLY A 13 -6.15 4.50 4.96
N ILE A 14 -7.12 5.37 4.72
CA ILE A 14 -8.02 5.28 3.56
C ILE A 14 -7.55 6.27 2.49
N GLY A 15 -7.24 5.77 1.30
CA GLY A 15 -6.95 6.61 0.14
C GLY A 15 -8.20 7.40 -0.27
N MET A 16 -8.04 8.68 -0.59
CA MET A 16 -9.16 9.55 -0.97
C MET A 16 -8.93 10.17 -2.34
N LYS A 17 -9.98 10.43 -3.08
CA LYS A 17 -9.91 10.98 -4.45
C LYS A 17 -11.13 11.85 -4.77
N LEU A 18 -11.01 12.64 -5.84
CA LEU A 18 -12.19 13.21 -6.50
C LEU A 18 -12.75 12.23 -7.55
N PRO A 19 -14.05 12.24 -7.84
CA PRO A 19 -14.68 11.27 -8.75
C PRO A 19 -14.00 11.15 -10.11
N SER A 20 -13.53 12.26 -10.68
CA SER A 20 -12.88 12.33 -11.99
C SER A 20 -11.45 11.79 -12.02
N TRP A 21 -10.83 11.53 -10.87
CA TRP A 21 -9.43 11.12 -10.81
C TRP A 21 -9.26 9.62 -11.05
N GLY A 22 -8.18 9.25 -11.75
CA GLY A 22 -7.71 7.87 -11.82
C GLY A 22 -6.76 7.47 -10.70
N GLY A 23 -6.22 8.44 -9.96
CA GLY A 23 -5.34 8.26 -8.81
C GLY A 23 -6.03 8.60 -7.49
N TYR A 24 -5.24 8.75 -6.43
CA TYR A 24 -5.76 9.08 -5.10
C TYR A 24 -4.71 9.80 -4.25
N TRP A 25 -5.15 10.44 -3.18
CA TRP A 25 -4.30 11.02 -2.14
C TRP A 25 -4.29 10.14 -0.91
N TRP A 26 -3.14 10.11 -0.24
CA TRP A 26 -2.87 9.28 0.93
C TRP A 26 -2.10 10.05 1.98
N TRP A 27 -2.45 9.93 3.25
CA TRP A 27 -1.66 10.48 4.34
C TRP A 27 -0.49 9.55 4.65
N ASP A 28 0.72 10.05 4.59
CA ASP A 28 1.93 9.33 4.99
C ASP A 28 2.32 9.72 6.42
N GLU A 29 2.19 8.77 7.32
CA GLU A 29 2.44 9.02 8.75
C GLU A 29 3.93 9.24 9.05
N GLU A 30 4.83 8.66 8.27
CA GLU A 30 6.27 8.80 8.43
C GLU A 30 6.75 10.21 8.04
N SER A 31 6.41 10.67 6.85
CA SER A 31 6.80 11.99 6.33
C SER A 31 5.85 13.13 6.75
N LYS A 32 4.73 12.80 7.45
CA LYS A 32 3.70 13.75 7.91
C LYS A 32 3.17 14.64 6.79
N THR A 33 2.91 14.04 5.64
CA THR A 33 2.44 14.73 4.45
C THR A 33 1.40 13.93 3.68
N ILE A 34 0.78 14.56 2.68
CA ILE A 34 -0.08 13.88 1.74
C ILE A 34 0.75 13.47 0.53
N LEU A 35 0.72 12.19 0.22
CA LEU A 35 1.26 11.64 -1.03
C LEU A 35 0.15 11.52 -2.06
N MET A 36 0.41 12.05 -3.25
CA MET A 36 -0.51 12.06 -4.37
C MET A 36 -0.10 10.99 -5.38
N TYR A 37 -0.95 10.00 -5.57
CA TYR A 37 -0.72 8.90 -6.53
C TYR A 37 -1.51 9.17 -7.81
N THR A 38 -0.82 9.12 -8.95
CA THR A 38 -1.46 9.20 -10.27
C THR A 38 -2.08 7.84 -10.66
N LYS A 39 -2.91 7.84 -11.69
CA LYS A 39 -3.47 6.61 -12.27
C LYS A 39 -2.42 5.57 -12.73
N ASP A 40 -1.21 6.03 -13.02
CA ASP A 40 -0.10 5.21 -13.53
C ASP A 40 0.87 4.79 -12.40
N GLY A 41 0.54 5.10 -11.13
CA GLY A 41 1.34 4.72 -9.97
C GLY A 41 2.47 5.69 -9.61
N ASN A 42 2.66 6.79 -10.33
CA ASN A 42 3.63 7.81 -9.94
C ASN A 42 3.18 8.46 -8.62
N CYS A 43 4.14 8.74 -7.75
CA CYS A 43 3.91 9.34 -6.44
C CYS A 43 4.58 10.70 -6.35
N MET A 44 3.85 11.70 -5.85
CA MET A 44 4.33 13.05 -5.61
C MET A 44 3.92 13.50 -4.20
N ASP A 45 4.82 14.17 -3.51
CA ASP A 45 4.48 14.84 -2.25
C ASP A 45 3.70 16.13 -2.55
N ILE A 46 2.63 16.38 -1.79
CA ILE A 46 1.82 17.60 -1.97
C ILE A 46 2.64 18.89 -1.79
N ARG A 47 3.71 18.84 -1.01
CA ARG A 47 4.64 19.97 -0.79
C ARG A 47 5.45 20.31 -2.05
N GLU A 48 5.55 19.38 -3.00
CA GLU A 48 6.28 19.54 -4.26
C GLU A 48 5.38 19.97 -5.42
N THR A 49 4.11 20.27 -5.14
CA THR A 49 3.17 20.69 -6.19
C THR A 49 3.64 21.98 -6.85
N GLN A 50 3.71 21.98 -8.18
CA GLN A 50 4.06 23.17 -8.96
C GLN A 50 2.82 24.00 -9.32
N VAL A 51 1.63 23.40 -9.32
CA VAL A 51 0.36 24.04 -9.67
C VAL A 51 -0.47 24.21 -8.40
N VAL A 52 -0.09 25.19 -7.58
CA VAL A 52 -0.69 25.45 -6.28
C VAL A 52 -2.20 25.73 -6.38
N GLU A 53 -2.62 26.52 -7.35
CA GLU A 53 -4.05 26.85 -7.56
C GLU A 53 -4.89 25.59 -7.80
N TYR A 54 -4.42 24.67 -8.64
CA TYR A 54 -5.10 23.40 -8.89
C TYR A 54 -5.22 22.57 -7.61
N THR A 55 -4.16 22.49 -6.82
CA THR A 55 -4.15 21.76 -5.54
C THR A 55 -5.15 22.38 -4.55
N LEU A 56 -5.21 23.72 -4.46
CA LEU A 56 -6.16 24.42 -3.60
C LEU A 56 -7.61 24.21 -4.06
N GLN A 57 -7.89 24.25 -5.37
CA GLN A 57 -9.22 23.94 -5.91
C GLN A 57 -9.68 22.53 -5.52
N ASN A 58 -8.78 21.54 -5.57
CA ASN A 58 -9.07 20.18 -5.13
C ASN A 58 -9.39 20.11 -3.63
N ILE A 59 -8.60 20.79 -2.80
CA ILE A 59 -8.83 20.87 -1.34
C ILE A 59 -10.19 21.52 -1.03
N MET A 60 -10.60 22.53 -1.79
CA MET A 60 -11.87 23.22 -1.60
C MET A 60 -13.09 22.44 -2.13
N SER A 61 -12.88 21.33 -2.82
CA SER A 61 -13.98 20.52 -3.36
C SER A 61 -14.76 19.80 -2.25
N ASP A 62 -16.07 19.68 -2.44
CA ASP A 62 -16.99 18.92 -1.58
C ASP A 62 -17.27 17.50 -2.11
N GLU A 63 -16.57 17.08 -3.16
CA GLU A 63 -16.81 15.81 -3.88
C GLU A 63 -15.85 14.69 -3.53
N TRP A 64 -15.11 14.79 -2.43
CA TRP A 64 -14.18 13.76 -2.01
C TRP A 64 -14.88 12.44 -1.72
N ILE A 65 -14.32 11.34 -2.23
CA ILE A 65 -14.80 9.97 -2.05
C ILE A 65 -13.64 9.03 -1.71
N PRO A 66 -13.88 7.91 -1.01
CA PRO A 66 -12.88 6.87 -0.82
C PRO A 66 -12.45 6.27 -2.15
N ALA A 67 -11.14 6.09 -2.30
CA ALA A 67 -10.57 5.33 -3.41
C ALA A 67 -10.64 3.83 -3.11
N ASN A 68 -11.04 3.06 -4.12
CA ASN A 68 -11.12 1.60 -4.03
C ASN A 68 -10.81 0.96 -5.39
N GLY A 69 -10.77 -0.37 -5.44
CA GLY A 69 -10.45 -1.12 -6.65
C GLY A 69 -11.41 -0.93 -7.82
N GLN A 70 -12.62 -0.43 -7.58
CA GLN A 70 -13.61 -0.19 -8.64
C GLN A 70 -13.48 1.19 -9.28
N ASN A 71 -13.11 2.21 -8.48
CA ASN A 71 -13.08 3.61 -8.91
C ASN A 71 -11.66 4.18 -9.09
N CYS A 72 -10.63 3.41 -8.75
CA CYS A 72 -9.23 3.80 -8.86
C CYS A 72 -8.43 2.68 -9.54
N PRO A 73 -7.96 2.85 -10.80
CA PRO A 73 -7.29 1.80 -11.56
C PRO A 73 -6.08 1.19 -10.87
N ILE A 74 -5.29 1.98 -10.17
CA ILE A 74 -4.12 1.49 -9.43
C ILE A 74 -4.52 0.55 -8.29
N LEU A 75 -5.56 0.87 -7.53
CA LEU A 75 -6.09 0.03 -6.45
C LEU A 75 -6.84 -1.20 -6.99
N GLY A 76 -7.39 -1.11 -8.19
CA GLY A 76 -8.04 -2.23 -8.88
C GLY A 76 -7.08 -3.24 -9.52
N GLY A 77 -5.77 -3.12 -9.28
CA GLY A 77 -4.76 -4.01 -9.85
C GLY A 77 -4.56 -3.84 -11.35
N LYS A 78 -5.10 -2.80 -11.95
CA LYS A 78 -4.98 -2.50 -13.40
C LYS A 78 -3.67 -1.81 -13.74
N ALA A 79 -3.09 -1.04 -12.81
CA ALA A 79 -1.79 -0.42 -12.94
C ALA A 79 -0.69 -1.28 -12.29
N THR A 80 0.51 -1.20 -12.82
CA THR A 80 1.70 -1.87 -12.28
C THR A 80 2.73 -0.86 -11.79
N PHE A 81 3.60 -1.30 -10.89
CA PHE A 81 4.63 -0.47 -10.28
C PHE A 81 5.91 -1.29 -10.03
N SER A 82 6.98 -0.60 -9.65
CA SER A 82 8.28 -1.21 -9.34
C SER A 82 8.28 -1.92 -7.98
N PHE A 83 9.30 -2.74 -7.73
CA PHE A 83 9.51 -3.37 -6.42
C PHE A 83 9.71 -2.34 -5.31
N GLY A 84 10.41 -1.24 -5.59
CA GLY A 84 10.56 -0.14 -4.63
C GLY A 84 9.22 0.45 -4.18
N GLU A 85 8.29 0.63 -5.11
CA GLU A 85 6.92 1.06 -4.78
C GLU A 85 6.16 -0.04 -4.04
N ALA A 86 6.35 -1.31 -4.41
CA ALA A 86 5.74 -2.44 -3.68
C ALA A 86 6.13 -2.45 -2.21
N ILE A 87 7.41 -2.21 -1.89
CA ILE A 87 7.90 -2.12 -0.50
C ILE A 87 7.24 -0.95 0.25
N LYS A 88 7.06 0.22 -0.39
CA LYS A 88 6.34 1.34 0.22
C LYS A 88 4.90 0.99 0.54
N TYR A 89 4.22 0.29 -0.36
CA TYR A 89 2.84 -0.17 -0.13
C TYR A 89 2.74 -1.23 0.97
N LEU A 90 3.69 -2.17 1.04
CA LEU A 90 3.77 -3.15 2.13
C LEU A 90 3.89 -2.49 3.49
N LYS A 91 4.76 -1.49 3.64
CA LYS A 91 4.92 -0.72 4.88
C LYS A 91 3.65 0.03 5.30
N ARG A 92 2.73 0.27 4.39
CA ARG A 92 1.41 0.85 4.64
C ARG A 92 0.32 -0.20 4.89
N GLY A 93 0.70 -1.47 5.01
CA GLY A 93 -0.23 -2.57 5.28
C GLY A 93 -0.99 -3.08 4.05
N MET A 94 -0.62 -2.65 2.85
CA MET A 94 -1.26 -3.13 1.62
C MET A 94 -0.71 -4.48 1.19
N LYS A 95 -1.52 -5.24 0.48
CA LYS A 95 -1.16 -6.53 -0.12
C LYS A 95 -0.75 -6.31 -1.57
N VAL A 96 0.39 -6.84 -1.98
CA VAL A 96 0.88 -6.70 -3.35
C VAL A 96 1.28 -8.05 -3.94
N ALA A 97 1.23 -8.14 -5.26
CA ALA A 97 1.58 -9.35 -6.00
C ALA A 97 2.26 -8.98 -7.32
N ARG A 98 2.96 -9.92 -7.92
CA ARG A 98 3.42 -9.77 -9.30
C ARG A 98 2.34 -10.21 -10.28
N LYS A 99 2.25 -9.54 -11.42
CA LYS A 99 1.27 -9.85 -12.48
C LYS A 99 1.40 -11.29 -12.99
N GLY A 100 2.63 -11.82 -13.03
CA GLY A 100 2.94 -13.17 -13.54
C GLY A 100 2.86 -14.28 -12.50
N TRP A 101 2.49 -14.02 -11.27
CA TRP A 101 2.36 -15.10 -10.28
C TRP A 101 1.18 -16.02 -10.61
N ASN A 102 1.49 -17.31 -10.76
CA ASN A 102 0.56 -18.32 -11.26
C ASN A 102 -0.49 -18.78 -10.24
N GLY A 103 -0.36 -18.38 -9.00
CA GLY A 103 -1.32 -18.72 -7.96
C GLY A 103 -2.47 -17.72 -7.93
N LYS A 104 -3.68 -18.20 -8.03
CA LYS A 104 -4.86 -17.38 -7.80
C LYS A 104 -4.79 -16.82 -6.38
N LYS A 105 -4.90 -15.49 -6.26
CA LYS A 105 -4.89 -14.79 -4.97
C LYS A 105 -3.60 -14.95 -4.15
N GLN A 106 -2.45 -15.19 -4.79
CA GLN A 106 -1.16 -15.11 -4.12
C GLN A 106 -0.74 -13.66 -3.96
N TYR A 107 -0.19 -13.33 -2.79
CA TYR A 107 0.29 -11.99 -2.49
C TYR A 107 1.35 -12.03 -1.39
N ILE A 108 2.06 -10.93 -1.24
CA ILE A 108 2.88 -10.65 -0.07
C ILE A 108 2.26 -9.53 0.76
N GLN A 109 2.48 -9.57 2.05
CA GLN A 109 2.09 -8.54 3.01
C GLN A 109 3.14 -8.40 4.10
N LEU A 110 3.18 -7.24 4.75
CA LEU A 110 4.06 -7.03 5.90
C LEU A 110 3.40 -7.62 7.15
N ALA A 111 4.13 -8.50 7.83
CA ALA A 111 3.77 -9.00 9.15
C ALA A 111 4.57 -8.22 10.22
N THR A 112 3.89 -7.81 11.28
CA THR A 112 4.46 -7.13 12.44
C THR A 112 4.02 -7.84 13.72
N GLY A 113 4.75 -7.68 14.81
CA GLY A 113 4.41 -8.32 16.09
C GLY A 113 4.43 -9.86 16.01
N ILE A 114 5.47 -10.42 15.38
CA ILE A 114 5.55 -11.83 15.08
C ILE A 114 5.69 -12.64 16.38
N SER A 115 4.81 -13.63 16.55
CA SER A 115 4.88 -14.63 17.61
C SER A 115 5.06 -16.02 17.01
N TYR A 116 5.79 -16.89 17.69
CA TYR A 116 5.94 -18.28 17.27
C TYR A 116 5.97 -19.22 18.48
N ARG A 117 5.70 -20.49 18.23
CA ARG A 117 5.84 -21.54 19.23
C ARG A 117 7.17 -22.27 19.02
N ALA A 118 8.01 -22.26 20.04
CA ALA A 118 9.27 -23.00 20.03
C ALA A 118 9.03 -24.52 20.04
N ALA A 119 10.05 -25.31 19.71
CA ALA A 119 9.95 -26.78 19.62
C ALA A 119 9.62 -27.44 20.99
N ASP A 120 9.98 -26.80 22.09
CA ASP A 120 9.61 -27.21 23.47
C ASP A 120 8.17 -26.86 23.86
N GLY A 121 7.43 -26.18 22.97
CA GLY A 121 6.05 -25.75 23.18
C GLY A 121 5.89 -24.37 23.79
N GLU A 122 6.97 -23.69 24.15
CA GLU A 122 6.90 -22.31 24.65
C GLU A 122 6.42 -21.33 23.55
N LEU A 123 5.54 -20.41 23.91
CA LEU A 123 5.10 -19.33 23.05
C LEU A 123 6.07 -18.15 23.20
N VAL A 124 6.83 -17.87 22.16
CA VAL A 124 7.72 -16.69 22.11
C VAL A 124 6.99 -15.56 21.44
N ASN A 125 6.76 -14.50 22.20
CA ASN A 125 6.11 -13.29 21.72
C ASN A 125 7.16 -12.24 21.41
N CYS A 126 7.18 -11.77 20.15
CA CYS A 126 8.07 -10.72 19.68
C CYS A 126 7.45 -9.33 19.85
N GLU A 127 6.83 -9.04 20.98
CA GLU A 127 6.29 -7.71 21.32
C GLU A 127 7.37 -6.64 21.55
N HIS A 128 8.63 -7.03 21.51
CA HIS A 128 9.74 -6.10 21.65
C HIS A 128 9.99 -5.37 20.33
N GLU A 129 10.35 -4.09 20.41
CA GLU A 129 10.86 -3.29 19.27
C GLU A 129 12.23 -3.79 18.78
N ALA A 130 12.41 -5.10 18.73
CA ALA A 130 13.66 -5.70 18.28
C ALA A 130 13.76 -5.69 16.77
N ILE A 131 14.98 -5.53 16.25
CA ILE A 131 15.30 -5.83 14.86
C ILE A 131 14.82 -7.25 14.56
N GLY A 132 13.97 -7.41 13.52
CA GLY A 132 13.40 -8.71 13.16
C GLY A 132 11.96 -8.94 13.62
N ASN A 133 11.33 -7.97 14.29
CA ASN A 133 9.89 -8.05 14.62
C ASN A 133 8.96 -7.81 13.42
N MET A 134 9.52 -7.60 12.24
CA MET A 134 8.79 -7.47 10.98
C MET A 134 9.32 -8.48 9.97
N ALA A 135 8.43 -9.07 9.19
CA ALA A 135 8.79 -9.93 8.08
C ALA A 135 7.79 -9.77 6.93
N ILE A 136 8.24 -10.02 5.71
CA ILE A 136 7.34 -10.15 4.57
C ILE A 136 6.79 -11.57 4.58
N ALA A 137 5.47 -11.70 4.71
CA ALA A 137 4.76 -12.96 4.60
C ALA A 137 4.31 -13.18 3.16
N PHE A 138 4.56 -14.36 2.61
CA PHE A 138 4.00 -14.81 1.34
C PHE A 138 2.74 -15.65 1.64
N VAL A 139 1.62 -15.21 1.10
CA VAL A 139 0.34 -15.93 1.20
C VAL A 139 0.07 -16.61 -0.14
N GLY A 140 0.22 -17.92 -0.15
CA GLY A 140 -0.02 -18.76 -1.31
C GLY A 140 -1.26 -19.62 -1.17
N THR A 141 -1.53 -20.43 -2.17
CA THR A 141 -2.68 -21.34 -2.19
C THR A 141 -2.56 -22.48 -1.16
N SER A 142 -1.34 -22.80 -0.74
CA SER A 142 -1.05 -23.87 0.24
C SER A 142 -0.82 -23.35 1.66
N GLY A 143 -0.90 -22.05 1.89
CA GLY A 143 -0.72 -21.45 3.21
C GLY A 143 0.19 -20.23 3.23
N VAL A 144 0.65 -19.87 4.40
CA VAL A 144 1.48 -18.67 4.64
C VAL A 144 2.92 -19.09 4.92
N GLN A 145 3.85 -18.52 4.16
CA GLN A 145 5.28 -18.61 4.41
C GLN A 145 5.77 -17.33 5.02
N MET A 146 6.27 -17.38 6.24
CA MET A 146 6.87 -16.25 6.93
C MET A 146 8.32 -16.06 6.48
N GLY A 147 8.74 -14.81 6.27
CA GLY A 147 10.11 -14.54 5.87
C GLY A 147 10.37 -14.78 4.37
N TRP A 148 9.43 -14.34 3.51
CA TRP A 148 9.62 -14.44 2.06
C TRP A 148 10.85 -13.68 1.58
N LEU A 149 11.68 -14.33 0.75
CA LEU A 149 12.88 -13.76 0.15
C LEU A 149 12.61 -13.39 -1.31
N ALA A 150 12.79 -12.11 -1.65
CA ALA A 150 12.68 -11.64 -3.03
C ALA A 150 13.83 -12.17 -3.88
N SER A 151 13.53 -12.73 -5.04
CA SER A 151 14.53 -13.07 -6.05
C SER A 151 15.04 -11.80 -6.75
N GLN A 152 16.15 -11.92 -7.49
CA GLN A 152 16.62 -10.83 -8.38
C GLN A 152 15.53 -10.44 -9.37
N ALA A 153 14.84 -11.40 -9.96
CA ALA A 153 13.74 -11.17 -10.87
C ALA A 153 12.59 -10.38 -10.21
N ASP A 154 12.29 -10.66 -8.95
CA ASP A 154 11.26 -9.93 -8.20
C ASP A 154 11.68 -8.49 -7.90
N MET A 155 12.92 -8.29 -7.48
CA MET A 155 13.45 -6.96 -7.16
C MET A 155 13.57 -6.03 -8.37
N LEU A 156 13.86 -6.57 -9.54
CA LEU A 156 14.05 -5.83 -10.79
C LEU A 156 12.77 -5.69 -11.62
N ALA A 157 11.68 -6.32 -11.19
CA ALA A 157 10.40 -6.29 -11.90
C ALA A 157 9.66 -4.96 -11.76
N ASN A 158 8.93 -4.59 -12.82
CA ASN A 158 8.02 -3.44 -12.86
C ASN A 158 6.56 -3.86 -13.08
N ASP A 159 6.24 -5.12 -12.81
CA ASP A 159 4.91 -5.70 -12.96
C ASP A 159 4.22 -5.99 -11.62
N TRP A 160 4.67 -5.36 -10.56
CA TRP A 160 4.01 -5.40 -9.26
C TRP A 160 2.66 -4.69 -9.34
N LYS A 161 1.66 -5.23 -8.65
CA LYS A 161 0.30 -4.69 -8.59
C LYS A 161 -0.29 -4.94 -7.20
N PHE A 162 -1.40 -4.27 -6.88
CA PHE A 162 -2.16 -4.65 -5.70
C PHE A 162 -2.79 -6.03 -5.89
N ALA A 163 -2.85 -6.80 -4.81
CA ALA A 163 -3.49 -8.10 -4.82
C ALA A 163 -5.00 -7.95 -5.10
N GLU A 164 -5.54 -8.87 -5.84
CA GLU A 164 -6.99 -9.00 -6.05
C GLU A 164 -7.63 -9.60 -4.78
N GLU A 165 -8.77 -9.07 -4.39
CA GLU A 165 -9.58 -9.60 -3.28
C GLU A 165 -10.30 -10.90 -3.65
#